data_d3439921d58686b2f17b415f0f71e8ff
#
_entry.id   d3439921d58686b2f17b415f0f71e8ff
#
_cell.length_a   1.000
_cell.length_b   1.000
_cell.length_c   1.000
_cell.angle_alpha   90.00
_cell.angle_beta   90.00
_cell.angle_gamma   90.00
#
_symmetry.space_group_name_H-M   'P 1'
#
loop_
_entity.id
_entity.type
_entity.pdbx_description
1 polymer ?
#
loop_
_entity_poly.entity_id
_entity_poly.type
_entity_poly.pdbx_seq_one_letter_code
_entity_poly.pdbx_strand_id
1 'polypeptide(L)'
;VILAITSLSTVGWLLRGYEKLHAKHLESLRTKTDNVKSNVVSWTRKMVLRDIRFYLLLPAMTATSMIVTAFFFHHLTIAEVKQWDARWITGNYLLYAGASMAATLFAGSLIDRFRARFVIRFIMIPLALAALTIGIADHYLWVLLYMILMGLHVGFSHTSASALYPELYGVEYLGSI
;
A
#
# COMPACT_ATOMS: atom_id res chain seq x y z
N VAL A 1 -16.30 -11.96 15.68
CA VAL A 1 -15.71 -12.38 16.97
C VAL A 1 -14.90 -13.66 16.80
N ILE A 2 -15.45 -14.74 16.21
CA ILE A 2 -14.76 -16.03 16.02
C ILE A 2 -13.46 -15.87 15.21
N LEU A 3 -13.49 -15.15 14.09
CA LEU A 3 -12.30 -14.88 13.25
C LEU A 3 -11.23 -14.08 14.00
N ALA A 4 -11.62 -13.15 14.88
CA ALA A 4 -10.65 -12.40 15.67
C ALA A 4 -9.98 -13.28 16.75
N ILE A 5 -10.72 -14.18 17.37
CA ILE A 5 -10.19 -15.11 18.36
C ILE A 5 -9.26 -16.13 17.72
N THR A 6 -9.61 -16.68 16.57
CA THR A 6 -8.77 -17.63 15.84
C THR A 6 -7.49 -16.97 15.31
N SER A 7 -7.56 -15.73 14.82
CA SER A 7 -6.36 -15.00 14.36
C SER A 7 -5.42 -14.66 15.54
N LEU A 8 -5.94 -14.25 16.68
CA LEU A 8 -5.14 -14.00 17.90
C LEU A 8 -4.45 -15.26 18.41
N SER A 9 -5.15 -16.39 18.38
CA SER A 9 -4.60 -17.68 18.84
C SER A 9 -3.49 -18.18 17.90
N THR A 10 -3.68 -18.07 16.58
CA THR A 10 -2.69 -18.49 15.59
C THR A 10 -1.46 -17.58 15.60
N VAL A 11 -1.64 -16.27 15.74
CA VAL A 11 -0.54 -15.31 15.86
C VAL A 11 0.23 -15.52 17.17
N GLY A 12 -0.47 -15.73 18.29
CA GLY A 12 0.15 -16.02 19.57
C GLY A 12 0.97 -17.32 19.57
N TRP A 13 0.51 -18.35 18.85
CA TRP A 13 1.25 -19.60 18.68
C TRP A 13 2.49 -19.45 17.78
N LEU A 14 2.38 -18.74 16.67
CA LEU A 14 3.49 -18.42 15.76
C LEU A 14 4.58 -17.57 16.45
N LEU A 15 4.18 -16.63 17.31
CA LEU A 15 5.12 -15.74 17.99
C LEU A 15 5.92 -16.40 19.12
N ARG A 16 5.43 -17.48 19.72
CA ARG A 16 6.13 -18.19 20.83
C ARG A 16 7.52 -18.72 20.47
N GLY A 17 7.77 -19.02 19.21
CA GLY A 17 9.11 -19.45 18.72
C GLY A 17 9.98 -18.29 18.25
N TYR A 18 9.39 -17.14 17.98
CA TYR A 18 10.04 -16.00 17.32
C TYR A 18 10.90 -15.15 18.25
N GLU A 19 10.58 -15.09 19.56
CA GLU A 19 11.30 -14.23 20.52
C GLU A 19 12.79 -14.58 20.63
N LYS A 20 13.15 -15.86 20.66
CA LYS A 20 14.57 -16.29 20.72
C LYS A 20 15.34 -16.03 19.44
N LEU A 21 14.70 -16.22 18.28
CA LEU A 21 15.29 -15.90 16.97
C LEU A 21 15.42 -14.39 16.78
N HIS A 22 14.43 -13.64 17.22
CA HIS A 22 14.41 -12.19 17.09
C HIS A 22 15.45 -11.51 17.99
N ALA A 23 15.63 -11.98 19.24
CA ALA A 23 16.67 -11.51 20.12
C ALA A 23 18.06 -11.69 19.52
N LYS A 24 18.34 -12.88 18.95
CA LYS A 24 19.61 -13.19 18.29
C LYS A 24 19.84 -12.36 17.03
N HIS A 25 18.77 -12.08 16.28
CA HIS A 25 18.82 -11.23 15.09
C HIS A 25 19.02 -9.74 15.44
N LEU A 26 18.36 -9.26 16.49
CA LEU A 26 18.57 -7.88 16.99
C LEU A 26 20.00 -7.67 17.50
N GLU A 27 20.61 -8.65 18.12
CA GLU A 27 22.00 -8.57 18.59
C GLU A 27 22.97 -8.52 17.40
N SER A 28 22.74 -9.32 16.35
CA SER A 28 23.51 -9.26 15.09
C SER A 28 23.31 -7.96 14.31
N LEU A 29 22.13 -7.34 14.39
CA LEU A 29 21.85 -6.04 13.80
C LEU A 29 22.48 -4.91 14.60
N ARG A 30 22.48 -4.95 15.94
CA ARG A 30 23.17 -3.97 16.79
C ARG A 30 24.65 -3.88 16.48
N THR A 31 25.36 -5.01 16.36
CA THR A 31 26.78 -5.05 15.98
C THR A 31 27.04 -4.54 14.56
N LYS A 32 26.11 -4.72 13.62
CA LYS A 32 26.21 -4.12 12.27
C LYS A 32 25.88 -2.62 12.27
N THR A 33 24.94 -2.17 13.09
CA THR A 33 24.45 -0.78 13.12
C THR A 33 25.46 0.16 13.75
N ASP A 34 26.24 -0.31 14.73
CA ASP A 34 27.32 0.50 15.33
C ASP A 34 28.44 0.83 14.33
N ASN A 35 28.62 0.00 13.30
CA ASN A 35 29.55 0.25 12.19
C ASN A 35 28.97 1.11 11.05
N VAL A 36 27.64 1.31 10.98
CA VAL A 36 26.93 2.02 9.88
C VAL A 36 26.38 3.38 10.34
N LYS A 37 26.41 3.69 11.63
CA LYS A 37 25.84 4.94 12.21
C LYS A 37 26.41 6.26 11.69
N SER A 38 27.36 6.25 10.77
CA SER A 38 28.05 7.49 10.38
C SER A 38 27.38 8.33 9.29
N ASN A 39 26.31 7.87 8.59
CA ASN A 39 25.83 8.62 7.42
C ASN A 39 24.31 8.65 7.16
N VAL A 40 23.44 8.20 8.08
CA VAL A 40 21.99 8.34 7.88
C VAL A 40 21.50 9.58 8.64
N VAL A 41 21.25 10.66 7.92
CA VAL A 41 20.62 11.87 8.47
C VAL A 41 19.18 11.55 8.84
N SER A 42 18.92 11.35 10.13
CA SER A 42 17.56 11.16 10.65
C SER A 42 16.93 12.52 10.93
N TRP A 43 15.79 12.77 10.27
CA TRP A 43 15.09 14.04 10.39
C TRP A 43 14.21 14.07 11.65
N THR A 44 14.31 15.13 12.42
CA THR A 44 13.39 15.37 13.54
C THR A 44 12.04 15.88 13.03
N ARG A 45 10.96 15.67 13.81
CA ARG A 45 9.61 16.17 13.47
C ARG A 45 9.59 17.63 13.02
N LYS A 46 10.36 18.51 13.71
CA LYS A 46 10.44 19.94 13.37
C LYS A 46 11.06 20.18 12.00
N MET A 47 12.01 19.37 11.59
CA MET A 47 12.65 19.46 10.27
C MET A 47 11.69 18.99 9.18
N VAL A 48 10.99 17.88 9.39
CA VAL A 48 10.00 17.35 8.43
C VAL A 48 8.86 18.32 8.20
N LEU A 49 8.32 18.94 9.28
CA LEU A 49 7.26 19.95 9.17
C LEU A 49 7.69 21.25 8.47
N ARG A 50 9.01 21.47 8.27
CA ARG A 50 9.52 22.59 7.48
C ARG A 50 9.88 22.21 6.05
N ASP A 51 9.84 20.94 5.71
CA ASP A 51 10.14 20.47 4.36
C ASP A 51 8.93 20.61 3.45
N ILE A 52 9.07 21.36 2.36
CA ILE A 52 8.03 21.53 1.34
C ILE A 52 7.61 20.21 0.72
N ARG A 53 8.51 19.22 0.64
CA ARG A 53 8.24 17.90 0.08
C ARG A 53 7.17 17.15 0.86
N PHE A 54 7.16 17.31 2.19
CA PHE A 54 6.12 16.73 3.04
C PHE A 54 4.74 17.26 2.67
N TYR A 55 4.61 18.58 2.50
CA TYR A 55 3.33 19.19 2.12
C TYR A 55 2.88 18.89 0.69
N LEU A 56 3.82 18.60 -0.22
CA LEU A 56 3.48 18.17 -1.58
C LEU A 56 3.04 16.69 -1.63
N LEU A 57 3.58 15.85 -0.74
CA LEU A 57 3.20 14.43 -0.67
C LEU A 57 1.83 14.22 -0.02
N LEU A 58 1.46 15.02 0.99
CA LEU A 58 0.19 14.90 1.69
C LEU A 58 -1.03 14.93 0.75
N PRO A 59 -1.23 15.98 -0.07
CA PRO A 59 -2.38 16.02 -0.96
C PRO A 59 -2.34 14.91 -2.02
N ALA A 60 -1.16 14.53 -2.51
CA ALA A 60 -1.04 13.44 -3.48
C ALA A 60 -1.51 12.09 -2.89
N MET A 61 -1.11 11.77 -1.66
CA MET A 61 -1.52 10.55 -0.98
C MET A 61 -3.00 10.59 -0.59
N THR A 62 -3.46 11.73 -0.08
CA THR A 62 -4.87 11.91 0.33
C THR A 62 -5.79 11.83 -0.88
N ALA A 63 -5.46 12.51 -1.97
CA ALA A 63 -6.25 12.47 -3.21
C ALA A 63 -6.39 11.05 -3.75
N THR A 64 -5.29 10.27 -3.73
CA THR A 64 -5.31 8.87 -4.13
C THR A 64 -6.31 8.05 -3.32
N SER A 65 -6.25 8.17 -1.99
CA SER A 65 -7.17 7.47 -1.08
C SER A 65 -8.61 7.92 -1.28
N MET A 66 -8.85 9.22 -1.49
CA MET A 66 -10.18 9.76 -1.77
C MET A 66 -10.76 9.22 -3.08
N ILE A 67 -9.97 9.17 -4.15
CA ILE A 67 -10.40 8.64 -5.46
C ILE A 67 -10.78 7.17 -5.34
N VAL A 68 -9.92 6.36 -4.72
CA VAL A 68 -10.20 4.91 -4.51
C VAL A 68 -11.48 4.73 -3.70
N THR A 69 -11.64 5.47 -2.60
CA THR A 69 -12.82 5.43 -1.75
C THR A 69 -14.07 5.85 -2.54
N ALA A 70 -13.99 6.91 -3.34
CA ALA A 70 -15.10 7.35 -4.19
C ALA A 70 -15.55 6.26 -5.18
N PHE A 71 -14.60 5.57 -5.83
CA PHE A 71 -14.95 4.44 -6.69
C PHE A 71 -15.69 3.34 -5.93
N PHE A 72 -15.22 2.95 -4.74
CA PHE A 72 -15.90 1.93 -3.94
C PHE A 72 -17.32 2.33 -3.54
N PHE A 73 -17.53 3.59 -3.15
CA PHE A 73 -18.87 4.08 -2.80
C PHE A 73 -19.80 4.14 -4.02
N HIS A 74 -19.25 4.44 -5.19
CA HIS A 74 -20.06 4.59 -6.42
C HIS A 74 -20.19 3.32 -7.27
N HIS A 75 -19.62 2.18 -6.84
CA HIS A 75 -19.70 0.95 -7.62
C HIS A 75 -21.13 0.51 -7.98
N LEU A 76 -22.08 0.62 -7.03
CA LEU A 76 -23.48 0.27 -7.29
C LEU A 76 -24.14 1.28 -8.24
N THR A 77 -23.87 2.56 -8.07
CA THR A 77 -24.36 3.61 -8.99
C THR A 77 -23.81 3.40 -10.41
N ILE A 78 -22.54 3.01 -10.54
CA ILE A 78 -21.94 2.69 -11.84
C ILE A 78 -22.65 1.48 -12.47
N ALA A 79 -22.95 0.45 -11.66
CA ALA A 79 -23.71 -0.73 -12.13
C ALA A 79 -25.09 -0.32 -12.67
N GLU A 80 -25.81 0.51 -11.92
CA GLU A 80 -27.13 1.00 -12.30
C GLU A 80 -27.10 1.80 -13.61
N VAL A 81 -26.20 2.78 -13.71
CA VAL A 81 -26.06 3.63 -14.91
C VAL A 81 -25.69 2.82 -16.15
N LYS A 82 -24.84 1.82 -15.99
CA LYS A 82 -24.38 0.95 -17.09
C LYS A 82 -25.29 -0.26 -17.33
N GLN A 83 -26.38 -0.39 -16.57
CA GLN A 83 -27.30 -1.54 -16.63
C GLN A 83 -26.59 -2.88 -16.43
N TRP A 84 -25.57 -2.90 -15.55
CA TRP A 84 -24.86 -4.12 -15.18
C TRP A 84 -25.45 -4.73 -13.92
N ASP A 85 -25.37 -6.06 -13.79
CA ASP A 85 -25.78 -6.71 -12.53
C ASP A 85 -24.84 -6.32 -11.39
N ALA A 86 -25.40 -5.74 -10.32
CA ALA A 86 -24.67 -5.36 -9.12
C ALA A 86 -23.91 -6.53 -8.48
N ARG A 87 -24.49 -7.76 -8.59
CA ARG A 87 -23.84 -8.99 -8.11
C ARG A 87 -22.56 -9.31 -8.88
N TRP A 88 -22.52 -8.97 -10.17
CA TRP A 88 -21.34 -9.13 -10.99
C TRP A 88 -20.19 -8.23 -10.49
N ILE A 89 -20.45 -6.95 -10.22
CA ILE A 89 -19.44 -6.03 -9.70
C ILE A 89 -18.95 -6.49 -8.33
N THR A 90 -19.87 -6.77 -7.40
CA THR A 90 -19.50 -7.16 -6.03
C THR A 90 -18.82 -8.53 -5.96
N GLY A 91 -19.21 -9.48 -6.81
CA GLY A 91 -18.55 -10.79 -6.93
C GLY A 91 -17.09 -10.68 -7.38
N ASN A 92 -16.76 -9.68 -8.20
CA ASN A 92 -15.42 -9.44 -8.69
C ASN A 92 -14.48 -8.71 -7.67
N TYR A 93 -14.95 -8.39 -6.47
CA TYR A 93 -14.07 -7.94 -5.39
C TYR A 93 -13.01 -8.98 -5.00
N LEU A 94 -13.26 -10.26 -5.29
CA LEU A 94 -12.24 -11.30 -5.11
C LEU A 94 -11.02 -11.08 -6.04
N LEU A 95 -11.26 -10.67 -7.29
CA LEU A 95 -10.17 -10.30 -8.21
C LEU A 95 -9.39 -9.08 -7.73
N TYR A 96 -10.10 -8.06 -7.25
CA TYR A 96 -9.47 -6.90 -6.63
C TYR A 96 -8.57 -7.31 -5.45
N ALA A 97 -9.08 -8.15 -4.53
CA ALA A 97 -8.32 -8.60 -3.37
C ALA A 97 -7.09 -9.42 -3.77
N GLY A 98 -7.25 -10.36 -4.72
CA GLY A 98 -6.14 -11.15 -5.26
C GLY A 98 -5.07 -10.30 -5.95
N ALA A 99 -5.48 -9.35 -6.80
CA ALA A 99 -4.57 -8.42 -7.46
C ALA A 99 -3.85 -7.51 -6.46
N SER A 100 -4.56 -7.01 -5.44
CA SER A 100 -3.97 -6.19 -4.37
C SER A 100 -2.94 -6.97 -3.54
N MET A 101 -3.24 -8.21 -3.18
CA MET A 101 -2.32 -9.09 -2.47
C MET A 101 -1.07 -9.38 -3.31
N ALA A 102 -1.23 -9.75 -4.57
CA ALA A 102 -0.12 -9.97 -5.49
C ALA A 102 0.73 -8.71 -5.64
N ALA A 103 0.10 -7.55 -5.88
CA ALA A 103 0.79 -6.28 -6.01
C ALA A 103 1.60 -5.92 -4.75
N THR A 104 1.06 -6.16 -3.56
CA THR A 104 1.75 -5.92 -2.29
C THR A 104 3.03 -6.76 -2.18
N LEU A 105 2.97 -8.04 -2.55
CA LEU A 105 4.13 -8.94 -2.53
C LEU A 105 5.20 -8.52 -3.55
N PHE A 106 4.79 -8.17 -4.78
CA PHE A 106 5.70 -7.70 -5.81
C PHE A 106 6.26 -6.30 -5.53
N ALA A 107 5.49 -5.42 -4.88
CA ALA A 107 5.93 -4.07 -4.55
C ALA A 107 7.16 -4.06 -3.65
N GLY A 108 7.26 -4.96 -2.66
CA GLY A 108 8.43 -5.09 -1.82
C GLY A 108 9.70 -5.32 -2.65
N SER A 109 9.69 -6.37 -3.49
CA SER A 109 10.83 -6.68 -4.37
C SER A 109 11.16 -5.56 -5.36
N LEU A 110 10.15 -4.85 -5.84
CA LEU A 110 10.33 -3.73 -6.77
C LEU A 110 10.98 -2.52 -6.09
N ILE A 111 10.56 -2.22 -4.85
CA ILE A 111 11.10 -1.14 -4.03
C ILE A 111 12.56 -1.43 -3.65
N ASP A 112 12.87 -2.66 -3.28
CA ASP A 112 14.24 -3.09 -2.96
C ASP A 112 15.19 -2.89 -4.14
N ARG A 113 14.69 -3.10 -5.38
CA ARG A 113 15.48 -2.96 -6.60
C ARG A 113 15.56 -1.52 -7.12
N PHE A 114 14.47 -0.75 -7.08
CA PHE A 114 14.35 0.55 -7.75
C PHE A 114 14.16 1.75 -6.82
N ARG A 115 14.10 1.53 -5.51
CA ARG A 115 13.75 2.52 -4.46
C ARG A 115 12.30 3.01 -4.53
N ALA A 116 11.73 3.34 -3.38
CA ALA A 116 10.34 3.79 -3.26
C ALA A 116 10.04 5.07 -4.06
N ARG A 117 10.99 6.01 -4.13
CA ARG A 117 10.86 7.26 -4.91
C ARG A 117 10.65 7.05 -6.40
N PHE A 118 11.20 5.97 -6.96
CA PHE A 118 11.00 5.66 -8.37
C PHE A 118 9.64 5.00 -8.59
N VAL A 119 9.29 4.03 -7.75
CA VAL A 119 8.05 3.25 -7.86
C VAL A 119 6.82 4.15 -7.71
N ILE A 120 6.84 5.11 -6.78
CA ILE A 120 5.70 5.98 -6.51
C ILE A 120 5.26 6.84 -7.71
N ARG A 121 6.17 7.13 -8.64
CA ARG A 121 5.85 7.91 -9.85
C ARG A 121 4.90 7.16 -10.79
N PHE A 122 4.93 5.83 -10.77
CA PHE A 122 4.14 4.98 -11.65
C PHE A 122 2.85 4.46 -11.01
N ILE A 123 2.67 4.67 -9.70
CA ILE A 123 1.50 4.17 -8.94
C ILE A 123 0.17 4.71 -9.48
N MET A 124 0.17 5.94 -10.01
CA MET A 124 -1.05 6.54 -10.55
C MET A 124 -1.50 5.94 -11.89
N ILE A 125 -0.61 5.25 -12.62
CA ILE A 125 -0.93 4.68 -13.92
C ILE A 125 -2.03 3.64 -13.83
N PRO A 126 -1.96 2.61 -12.95
CA PRO A 126 -3.05 1.65 -12.82
C PRO A 126 -4.39 2.32 -12.43
N LEU A 127 -4.38 3.33 -11.57
CA LEU A 127 -5.60 4.06 -11.18
C LEU A 127 -6.20 4.83 -12.35
N ALA A 128 -5.38 5.53 -13.13
CA ALA A 128 -5.82 6.26 -14.31
C ALA A 128 -6.40 5.30 -15.36
N LEU A 129 -5.74 4.16 -15.58
CA LEU A 129 -6.23 3.11 -16.48
C LEU A 129 -7.54 2.49 -15.97
N ALA A 130 -7.69 2.28 -14.66
CA ALA A 130 -8.93 1.80 -14.06
C ALA A 130 -10.09 2.79 -14.29
N ALA A 131 -9.85 4.08 -14.07
CA ALA A 131 -10.81 5.13 -14.32
C ALA A 131 -11.20 5.23 -15.80
N LEU A 132 -10.24 5.15 -16.72
CA LEU A 132 -10.49 5.10 -18.15
C LEU A 132 -11.29 3.86 -18.53
N THR A 133 -10.89 2.69 -18.04
CA THR A 133 -11.58 1.43 -18.31
C THR A 133 -13.06 1.53 -17.94
N ILE A 134 -13.38 1.99 -16.72
CA ILE A 134 -14.78 2.11 -16.29
C ILE A 134 -15.52 3.22 -17.03
N GLY A 135 -14.82 4.29 -17.43
CA GLY A 135 -15.41 5.41 -18.17
C GLY A 135 -15.87 5.01 -19.58
N ILE A 136 -15.06 4.25 -20.33
CA ILE A 136 -15.34 3.87 -21.72
C ILE A 136 -16.00 2.49 -21.87
N ALA A 137 -16.11 1.72 -20.78
CA ALA A 137 -16.60 0.36 -20.80
C ALA A 137 -18.12 0.31 -21.08
N ASP A 138 -18.53 -0.34 -22.14
CA ASP A 138 -19.94 -0.63 -22.43
C ASP A 138 -20.32 -2.05 -22.02
N HIS A 139 -19.36 -2.98 -22.00
CA HIS A 139 -19.61 -4.38 -21.70
C HIS A 139 -19.16 -4.75 -20.28
N TYR A 140 -19.96 -5.56 -19.58
CA TYR A 140 -19.74 -5.94 -18.17
C TYR A 140 -18.40 -6.69 -17.92
N LEU A 141 -17.79 -7.30 -18.93
CA LEU A 141 -16.48 -7.97 -18.79
C LEU A 141 -15.33 -7.01 -18.48
N TRP A 142 -15.46 -5.71 -18.80
CA TRP A 142 -14.46 -4.72 -18.45
C TRP A 142 -14.31 -4.53 -16.94
N VAL A 143 -15.31 -4.96 -16.14
CA VAL A 143 -15.21 -4.98 -14.68
C VAL A 143 -14.02 -5.81 -14.20
N LEU A 144 -13.69 -6.91 -14.90
CA LEU A 144 -12.54 -7.76 -14.55
C LEU A 144 -11.23 -6.96 -14.62
N LEU A 145 -10.99 -6.28 -15.75
CA LEU A 145 -9.79 -5.45 -15.92
C LEU A 145 -9.77 -4.29 -14.94
N TYR A 146 -10.90 -3.62 -14.75
CA TYR A 146 -11.03 -2.53 -13.78
C TYR A 146 -10.67 -2.97 -12.36
N MET A 147 -11.20 -4.12 -11.90
CA MET A 147 -10.91 -4.64 -10.55
C MET A 147 -9.44 -5.03 -10.37
N ILE A 148 -8.82 -5.62 -11.39
CA ILE A 148 -7.39 -5.94 -11.37
C ILE A 148 -6.55 -4.65 -11.27
N LEU A 149 -6.84 -3.65 -12.09
CA LEU A 149 -6.10 -2.37 -12.10
C LEU A 149 -6.25 -1.63 -10.76
N MET A 150 -7.45 -1.61 -10.19
CA MET A 150 -7.71 -1.05 -8.87
C MET A 150 -6.93 -1.79 -7.78
N GLY A 151 -6.92 -3.12 -7.81
CA GLY A 151 -6.15 -3.95 -6.88
C GLY A 151 -4.65 -3.70 -6.98
N LEU A 152 -4.11 -3.67 -8.20
CA LEU A 152 -2.70 -3.34 -8.45
C LEU A 152 -2.34 -1.97 -7.87
N HIS A 153 -3.16 -0.95 -8.16
CA HIS A 153 -2.94 0.39 -7.62
C HIS A 153 -2.88 0.40 -6.09
N VAL A 154 -3.86 -0.21 -5.42
CA VAL A 154 -3.95 -0.20 -3.95
C VAL A 154 -2.77 -0.96 -3.32
N GLY A 155 -2.43 -2.16 -3.84
CA GLY A 155 -1.30 -2.94 -3.33
C GLY A 155 0.04 -2.22 -3.46
N PHE A 156 0.31 -1.61 -4.63
CA PHE A 156 1.53 -0.81 -4.82
C PHE A 156 1.53 0.46 -3.96
N SER A 157 0.40 1.15 -3.83
CA SER A 157 0.29 2.40 -3.08
C SER A 157 0.62 2.22 -1.61
N HIS A 158 0.02 1.25 -0.94
CA HIS A 158 0.25 1.02 0.48
C HIS A 158 1.71 0.66 0.79
N THR A 159 2.30 -0.25 0.00
CA THR A 159 3.69 -0.68 0.21
C THR A 159 4.67 0.45 -0.09
N SER A 160 4.46 1.20 -1.17
CA SER A 160 5.34 2.31 -1.53
C SER A 160 5.24 3.49 -0.58
N ALA A 161 4.04 3.78 -0.06
CA ALA A 161 3.84 4.83 0.93
C ALA A 161 4.60 4.52 2.23
N SER A 162 4.48 3.28 2.75
CA SER A 162 5.18 2.86 3.97
C SER A 162 6.71 2.86 3.82
N ALA A 163 7.24 2.58 2.62
CA ALA A 163 8.67 2.59 2.35
C ALA A 163 9.23 4.00 2.05
N LEU A 164 8.40 4.92 1.55
CA LEU A 164 8.83 6.25 1.15
C LEU A 164 9.25 7.13 2.32
N TYR A 165 8.50 7.10 3.42
CA TYR A 165 8.81 7.91 4.61
C TYR A 165 10.16 7.56 5.23
N PRO A 166 10.50 6.28 5.50
CA PRO A 166 11.83 5.90 5.94
C PRO A 166 12.95 6.30 4.97
N GLU A 167 12.67 6.19 3.65
CA GLU A 167 13.66 6.55 2.61
C GLU A 167 13.94 8.06 2.56
N LEU A 168 12.93 8.90 2.83
CA LEU A 168 13.05 10.35 2.79
C LEU A 168 13.61 10.95 4.09
N TYR A 169 13.16 10.45 5.23
CA TYR A 169 13.35 11.11 6.53
C TYR A 169 14.17 10.27 7.53
N GLY A 170 14.55 9.05 7.17
CA GLY A 170 15.23 8.12 8.06
C GLY A 170 14.27 7.39 9.00
N VAL A 171 14.77 6.42 9.75
CA VAL A 171 13.94 5.51 10.57
C VAL A 171 13.86 5.90 12.05
N GLU A 172 14.83 6.69 12.54
CA GLU A 172 15.06 6.92 13.98
C GLU A 172 13.87 7.63 14.66
N TYR A 173 13.29 8.63 13.99
CA TYR A 173 12.18 9.44 14.53
C TYR A 173 10.85 9.21 13.79
N LEU A 174 10.75 8.15 13.01
CA LEU A 174 9.58 7.89 12.16
C LEU A 174 8.28 7.79 12.98
N GLY A 175 8.34 7.21 14.18
CA GLY A 175 7.19 7.08 15.06
C GLY A 175 6.70 8.40 15.69
N SER A 176 7.46 9.49 15.55
CA SER A 176 7.11 10.83 16.03
C SER A 176 6.63 11.78 14.93
N ILE A 177 6.71 11.35 13.67
CA ILE A 177 6.31 12.08 12.46
C ILE A 177 4.93 11.63 12.03
#